data_847afe66d37e92100b964bd9e0160804
#
_entry.id   847afe66d37e92100b964bd9e0160804
#
_cell.length_a   1.000
_cell.length_b   1.000
_cell.length_c   1.000
_cell.angle_alpha   90.00
_cell.angle_beta   90.00
_cell.angle_gamma   90.00
#
_symmetry.space_group_name_H-M   'P 1'
#
loop_
_entity.id
_entity.type
_entity.pdbx_description
1 polymer ?
#
loop_
_entity_poly.entity_id
_entity_poly.type
_entity_poly.pdbx_seq_one_letter_code
_entity_poly.pdbx_strand_id
1 'polypeptide(L)'
;MILFFKTQEERVIAVAADHQLVQDEKDALCWLFGGAEMLGEEQVEGTFVGPRREMVTPWSTNAVEITQNMNLRGISRVEEFVLASPDGGRLEGASFDPMLQRIYDGLDQDIFTVDIEPEPIRYIDDLEAYNEQEGLALSAEEIAYLHDIEKQNGRKLTDSEVFGFAQINSEHCRHKIFGGTFVIDGEEKEESLFQMIKNTTKEHPNHILSAYKDNVAFAQGPVVEQFAPADQSTADWFGVKEIESVISLKAETHNFPTTVEPFNGASTGTGGEIRDRMGGGTGSWPIAGTAVYITSYPRCEDSTQKTWEQLLPVRKWLYQTPEQILIKASNGASDFGNKFGQPLIAGSVLTFEHKASPTGGGLEGALYAYDKVIMLAGGVGYGKKRDCLKKEPQKGNKVVVVGGDNYRIGLGGGSVSSVDTGRYSNGIELNAVQRANPEMQKRAYNLVRALVESDDNPVVSIHDHGSAGHLNCLSELVEDCGGEIDMAKLPIGDRTLSAKEIIANESQERMGLLIDEQHIEYVRKIAERERAPFYVVGETTGDAHFSFKQDDDTKPFDLDVAQMFGHSPKTIMKDTTVERTFENIDYDCQLST
;
A
#
# COMPACT_ATOMS: atom_id res chain seq x y z
N MET A 1 -30.29 -16.74 -2.26
CA MET A 1 -31.30 -15.78 -2.78
C MET A 1 -30.86 -14.37 -2.44
N ILE A 2 -31.22 -13.41 -3.28
CA ILE A 2 -30.95 -11.99 -3.05
C ILE A 2 -32.27 -11.29 -2.68
N LEU A 3 -32.25 -10.48 -1.64
CA LEU A 3 -33.36 -9.65 -1.18
C LEU A 3 -32.98 -8.19 -1.38
N PHE A 4 -33.93 -7.37 -1.85
CA PHE A 4 -33.70 -5.95 -2.11
C PHE A 4 -34.51 -5.09 -1.13
N PHE A 5 -33.85 -4.05 -0.59
CA PHE A 5 -34.43 -3.10 0.35
C PHE A 5 -34.22 -1.68 -0.18
N LYS A 6 -35.30 -0.90 -0.32
CA LYS A 6 -35.21 0.50 -0.74
C LYS A 6 -35.14 1.40 0.47
N THR A 7 -34.10 2.22 0.57
CA THR A 7 -33.92 3.19 1.65
C THR A 7 -34.73 4.48 1.39
N GLN A 8 -34.89 5.31 2.41
CA GLN A 8 -35.53 6.62 2.28
C GLN A 8 -34.75 7.60 1.37
N GLU A 9 -33.44 7.35 1.18
CA GLU A 9 -32.56 8.13 0.29
C GLU A 9 -32.53 7.58 -1.17
N GLU A 10 -33.52 6.77 -1.54
CA GLU A 10 -33.63 6.11 -2.85
C GLU A 10 -32.45 5.19 -3.23
N ARG A 11 -31.72 4.69 -2.25
CA ARG A 11 -30.70 3.66 -2.45
C ARG A 11 -31.34 2.28 -2.36
N VAL A 12 -30.71 1.29 -3.00
CA VAL A 12 -31.12 -0.11 -2.92
C VAL A 12 -30.03 -0.90 -2.21
N ILE A 13 -30.41 -1.60 -1.14
CA ILE A 13 -29.53 -2.53 -0.44
C ILE A 13 -29.87 -3.94 -0.90
N ALA A 14 -28.85 -4.67 -1.42
CA ALA A 14 -28.99 -6.07 -1.80
C ALA A 14 -28.39 -6.96 -0.71
N VAL A 15 -29.16 -7.94 -0.24
CA VAL A 15 -28.79 -8.88 0.83
C VAL A 15 -28.76 -10.29 0.29
N ALA A 16 -27.61 -10.95 0.34
CA ALA A 16 -27.46 -12.36 0.03
C ALA A 16 -27.75 -13.23 1.25
N ALA A 17 -28.78 -14.07 1.16
CA ALA A 17 -29.15 -15.02 2.20
C ALA A 17 -29.10 -16.47 1.65
N ASP A 18 -28.67 -17.42 2.48
CA ASP A 18 -28.59 -18.85 2.14
C ASP A 18 -29.92 -19.59 2.33
N HIS A 19 -30.90 -18.96 2.97
CA HIS A 19 -32.23 -19.49 3.21
C HIS A 19 -33.32 -18.41 3.03
N GLN A 20 -34.57 -18.85 3.03
CA GLN A 20 -35.71 -17.94 2.99
C GLN A 20 -35.95 -17.31 4.36
N LEU A 21 -35.75 -15.99 4.46
CA LEU A 21 -35.91 -15.26 5.72
C LEU A 21 -37.34 -15.27 6.20
N VAL A 22 -37.55 -15.49 7.51
CA VAL A 22 -38.85 -15.34 8.18
C VAL A 22 -39.20 -13.87 8.40
N GLN A 23 -40.45 -13.58 8.74
CA GLN A 23 -40.92 -12.19 8.84
C GLN A 23 -40.13 -11.36 9.88
N ASP A 24 -39.83 -11.94 11.04
CA ASP A 24 -39.07 -11.26 12.10
C ASP A 24 -37.65 -10.87 11.63
N GLU A 25 -37.00 -11.71 10.79
CA GLU A 25 -35.68 -11.41 10.22
C GLU A 25 -35.76 -10.29 9.20
N LYS A 26 -36.80 -10.28 8.35
CA LYS A 26 -37.07 -9.20 7.40
C LYS A 26 -37.31 -7.87 8.09
N ASP A 27 -38.13 -7.88 9.15
CA ASP A 27 -38.42 -6.69 9.95
C ASP A 27 -37.17 -6.16 10.66
N ALA A 28 -36.31 -7.05 11.14
CA ALA A 28 -35.01 -6.70 11.71
C ALA A 28 -34.07 -6.05 10.71
N LEU A 29 -34.02 -6.55 9.46
CA LEU A 29 -33.24 -5.94 8.38
C LEU A 29 -33.81 -4.58 7.96
N CYS A 30 -35.14 -4.45 7.82
CA CYS A 30 -35.76 -3.16 7.57
C CYS A 30 -35.40 -2.12 8.64
N TRP A 31 -35.40 -2.53 9.91
CA TRP A 31 -34.96 -1.67 11.01
C TRP A 31 -33.49 -1.33 10.94
N LEU A 32 -32.63 -2.33 10.66
CA LEU A 32 -31.17 -2.14 10.54
C LEU A 32 -30.82 -1.13 9.44
N PHE A 33 -31.56 -1.15 8.34
CA PHE A 33 -31.36 -0.23 7.21
C PHE A 33 -32.14 1.09 7.35
N GLY A 34 -32.43 1.51 8.58
CA GLY A 34 -33.02 2.82 8.86
C GLY A 34 -34.51 2.94 8.46
N GLY A 35 -35.24 1.85 8.52
CA GLY A 35 -36.66 1.80 8.11
C GLY A 35 -36.83 1.63 6.60
N ALA A 36 -35.89 0.97 5.93
CA ALA A 36 -35.99 0.66 4.51
C ALA A 36 -37.19 -0.26 4.20
N GLU A 37 -37.78 -0.09 3.03
CA GLU A 37 -38.86 -0.92 2.53
C GLU A 37 -38.30 -2.15 1.81
N MET A 38 -38.72 -3.34 2.22
CA MET A 38 -38.37 -4.56 1.50
C MET A 38 -39.14 -4.63 0.18
N LEU A 39 -38.44 -4.71 -0.92
CA LEU A 39 -39.02 -4.91 -2.24
C LEU A 39 -39.38 -6.40 -2.40
N GLY A 40 -40.62 -6.66 -2.78
CA GLY A 40 -41.12 -8.04 -3.00
C GLY A 40 -40.73 -8.63 -4.36
N GLU A 41 -39.91 -7.95 -5.12
CA GLU A 41 -39.55 -8.28 -6.50
C GLU A 41 -38.19 -8.99 -6.56
N GLU A 42 -38.04 -9.95 -7.48
CA GLU A 42 -36.77 -10.65 -7.73
C GLU A 42 -35.79 -9.81 -8.58
N GLN A 43 -36.29 -8.74 -9.19
CA GLN A 43 -35.54 -7.79 -10.01
C GLN A 43 -35.95 -6.37 -9.69
N VAL A 44 -34.99 -5.45 -9.73
CA VAL A 44 -35.22 -4.01 -9.55
C VAL A 44 -34.78 -3.29 -10.82
N GLU A 45 -35.72 -2.62 -11.49
CA GLU A 45 -35.47 -1.86 -12.71
C GLU A 45 -34.74 -0.54 -12.39
N GLY A 46 -33.84 -0.12 -13.28
CA GLY A 46 -33.11 1.15 -13.20
C GLY A 46 -31.63 0.98 -13.51
N THR A 47 -30.94 2.10 -13.64
CA THR A 47 -29.48 2.10 -13.79
C THR A 47 -28.85 2.43 -12.44
N PHE A 48 -28.00 1.55 -11.96
CA PHE A 48 -27.39 1.67 -10.62
C PHE A 48 -25.88 1.73 -10.71
N VAL A 49 -25.27 2.44 -9.77
CA VAL A 49 -23.84 2.37 -9.47
C VAL A 49 -23.68 1.60 -8.16
N GLY A 50 -22.88 0.57 -8.17
CA GLY A 50 -22.61 -0.25 -7.00
C GLY A 50 -21.25 -0.91 -7.06
N PRO A 51 -20.84 -1.65 -6.02
CA PRO A 51 -19.56 -2.31 -5.98
C PRO A 51 -19.44 -3.36 -7.09
N ARG A 52 -18.20 -3.62 -7.53
CA ARG A 52 -17.93 -4.71 -8.47
C ARG A 52 -18.33 -6.04 -7.84
N ARG A 53 -18.80 -6.98 -8.69
CA ARG A 53 -19.29 -8.30 -8.23
C ARG A 53 -18.23 -9.09 -7.48
N GLU A 54 -16.99 -8.96 -7.96
CA GLU A 54 -15.81 -9.67 -7.47
C GLU A 54 -15.32 -9.16 -6.10
N MET A 55 -15.83 -7.99 -5.65
CA MET A 55 -15.34 -7.32 -4.43
C MET A 55 -16.43 -7.27 -3.37
N VAL A 56 -16.07 -7.64 -2.16
CA VAL A 56 -16.88 -7.40 -0.96
C VAL A 56 -16.37 -6.09 -0.32
N THR A 57 -17.27 -5.11 -0.16
CA THR A 57 -16.87 -3.83 0.43
C THR A 57 -16.61 -3.95 1.93
N PRO A 58 -15.74 -3.08 2.52
CA PRO A 58 -15.60 -3.00 3.99
C PRO A 58 -16.93 -2.71 4.68
N TRP A 59 -17.83 -1.94 4.04
CA TRP A 59 -19.16 -1.70 4.52
C TRP A 59 -20.00 -2.99 4.62
N SER A 60 -19.92 -3.83 3.57
CA SER A 60 -20.59 -5.14 3.56
C SER A 60 -20.09 -6.05 4.68
N THR A 61 -18.78 -6.11 4.90
CA THR A 61 -18.18 -6.91 5.96
C THR A 61 -18.73 -6.49 7.33
N ASN A 62 -18.79 -5.19 7.60
CA ASN A 62 -19.36 -4.66 8.85
C ASN A 62 -20.87 -4.91 8.96
N ALA A 63 -21.62 -4.74 7.86
CA ALA A 63 -23.05 -5.00 7.84
C ALA A 63 -23.36 -6.47 8.14
N VAL A 64 -22.64 -7.41 7.53
CA VAL A 64 -22.77 -8.86 7.79
C VAL A 64 -22.43 -9.17 9.26
N GLU A 65 -21.36 -8.59 9.81
CA GLU A 65 -20.99 -8.78 11.22
C GLU A 65 -22.11 -8.27 12.17
N ILE A 66 -22.72 -7.14 11.84
CA ILE A 66 -23.86 -6.61 12.61
C ILE A 66 -25.05 -7.58 12.56
N THR A 67 -25.38 -8.12 11.39
CA THR A 67 -26.47 -9.11 11.27
C THR A 67 -26.20 -10.35 12.11
N GLN A 68 -24.97 -10.85 12.15
CA GLN A 68 -24.57 -11.97 13.01
C GLN A 68 -24.74 -11.65 14.49
N ASN A 69 -24.36 -10.44 14.93
CA ASN A 69 -24.55 -9.99 16.31
C ASN A 69 -26.03 -9.83 16.67
N MET A 70 -26.90 -9.59 15.69
CA MET A 70 -28.35 -9.58 15.83
C MET A 70 -28.99 -10.99 15.82
N ASN A 71 -28.16 -12.06 15.75
CA ASN A 71 -28.57 -13.45 15.55
C ASN A 71 -29.29 -13.74 14.22
N LEU A 72 -29.12 -12.88 13.20
CA LEU A 72 -29.56 -13.13 11.83
C LEU A 72 -28.49 -13.99 11.14
N ARG A 73 -28.76 -15.29 11.02
CA ARG A 73 -27.80 -16.25 10.44
C ARG A 73 -28.02 -16.40 8.94
N GLY A 74 -26.99 -16.89 8.23
CA GLY A 74 -27.07 -17.19 6.79
C GLY A 74 -27.04 -15.98 5.87
N ILE A 75 -26.74 -14.78 6.39
CA ILE A 75 -26.46 -13.60 5.58
C ILE A 75 -24.97 -13.57 5.28
N SER A 76 -24.61 -13.62 4.00
CA SER A 76 -23.23 -13.74 3.55
C SER A 76 -22.68 -12.46 2.90
N ARG A 77 -23.57 -11.58 2.39
CA ARG A 77 -23.17 -10.33 1.74
C ARG A 77 -24.29 -9.31 1.81
N VAL A 78 -23.95 -8.06 2.05
CA VAL A 78 -24.86 -6.91 2.05
C VAL A 78 -24.18 -5.76 1.33
N GLU A 79 -24.75 -5.26 0.22
CA GLU A 79 -24.15 -4.18 -0.55
C GLU A 79 -25.16 -3.10 -0.90
N GLU A 80 -24.68 -1.87 -1.03
CA GLU A 80 -25.49 -0.70 -1.36
C GLU A 80 -25.31 -0.32 -2.83
N PHE A 81 -26.44 -0.04 -3.48
CA PHE A 81 -26.51 0.42 -4.88
C PHE A 81 -27.24 1.76 -4.94
N VAL A 82 -26.65 2.70 -5.66
CA VAL A 82 -27.17 4.06 -5.81
C VAL A 82 -27.74 4.23 -7.21
N LEU A 83 -28.95 4.77 -7.31
CA LEU A 83 -29.57 5.05 -8.62
C LEU A 83 -28.72 6.07 -9.38
N ALA A 84 -28.30 5.74 -10.60
CA ALA A 84 -27.56 6.66 -11.46
C ALA A 84 -28.47 7.79 -11.97
N SER A 85 -27.93 9.01 -12.04
CA SER A 85 -28.65 10.13 -12.63
C SER A 85 -28.91 9.88 -14.13
N PRO A 86 -30.06 10.35 -14.70
CA PRO A 86 -30.40 10.17 -16.12
C PRO A 86 -29.36 10.71 -17.12
N ASP A 87 -28.48 11.60 -16.68
CA ASP A 87 -27.46 12.25 -17.52
C ASP A 87 -26.15 11.46 -17.67
N GLY A 88 -26.16 10.15 -17.38
CA GLY A 88 -25.08 9.23 -17.75
C GLY A 88 -23.81 9.33 -16.91
N GLY A 89 -23.92 9.29 -15.59
CA GLY A 89 -22.78 8.91 -14.75
C GLY A 89 -22.15 9.97 -13.87
N ARG A 90 -22.76 11.13 -13.67
CA ARG A 90 -22.40 12.01 -12.53
C ARG A 90 -23.46 11.91 -11.45
N LEU A 91 -23.16 11.15 -10.42
CA LEU A 91 -23.82 11.32 -9.13
C LEU A 91 -23.49 12.73 -8.63
N GLU A 92 -24.48 13.57 -8.35
CA GLU A 92 -24.21 14.85 -7.67
C GLU A 92 -23.46 14.56 -6.36
N GLY A 93 -22.16 14.89 -6.34
CA GLY A 93 -21.31 14.79 -5.15
C GLY A 93 -20.58 13.47 -4.88
N ALA A 94 -20.76 12.41 -5.68
CA ALA A 94 -19.99 11.16 -5.52
C ALA A 94 -19.13 10.88 -6.76
N SER A 95 -17.82 10.68 -6.55
CA SER A 95 -16.92 10.26 -7.61
C SER A 95 -17.09 8.75 -7.88
N PHE A 96 -17.43 8.38 -9.12
CA PHE A 96 -17.40 7.00 -9.58
C PHE A 96 -15.94 6.53 -9.67
N ASP A 97 -15.59 5.49 -8.91
CA ASP A 97 -14.29 4.83 -9.03
C ASP A 97 -14.44 3.51 -9.80
N PRO A 98 -13.99 3.43 -11.06
CA PRO A 98 -14.16 2.24 -11.89
C PRO A 98 -13.38 1.03 -11.37
N MET A 99 -12.43 1.22 -10.44
CA MET A 99 -11.71 0.13 -9.80
C MET A 99 -12.52 -0.56 -8.71
N LEU A 100 -13.42 0.17 -8.05
CA LEU A 100 -14.28 -0.33 -6.97
C LEU A 100 -15.72 -0.57 -7.41
N GLN A 101 -16.20 0.19 -8.39
CA GLN A 101 -17.61 0.27 -8.75
C GLN A 101 -17.84 -0.04 -10.23
N ARG A 102 -19.05 -0.42 -10.53
CA ARG A 102 -19.54 -0.56 -11.91
C ARG A 102 -20.98 -0.09 -12.03
N ILE A 103 -21.40 0.15 -13.28
CA ILE A 103 -22.78 0.48 -13.63
C ILE A 103 -23.52 -0.84 -13.89
N TYR A 104 -24.73 -0.94 -13.33
CA TYR A 104 -25.65 -2.07 -13.49
C TYR A 104 -26.92 -1.60 -14.20
N ASP A 105 -27.37 -2.37 -15.18
CA ASP A 105 -28.67 -2.19 -15.82
C ASP A 105 -29.67 -3.17 -15.18
N GLY A 106 -30.33 -2.67 -14.14
CA GLY A 106 -31.12 -3.48 -13.22
C GLY A 106 -30.30 -4.21 -12.17
N LEU A 107 -30.97 -4.65 -11.11
CA LEU A 107 -30.45 -5.54 -10.08
C LEU A 107 -31.27 -6.82 -10.05
N ASP A 108 -30.64 -7.98 -10.07
CA ASP A 108 -31.26 -9.29 -10.18
C ASP A 108 -30.67 -10.30 -9.19
N GLN A 109 -31.09 -11.56 -9.26
CA GLN A 109 -30.63 -12.64 -8.39
C GLN A 109 -29.16 -13.04 -8.65
N ASP A 110 -28.58 -12.63 -9.79
CA ASP A 110 -27.19 -12.91 -10.16
C ASP A 110 -26.25 -11.73 -9.87
N ILE A 111 -26.72 -10.72 -9.13
CA ILE A 111 -25.97 -9.48 -8.87
C ILE A 111 -24.61 -9.74 -8.20
N PHE A 112 -24.45 -10.83 -7.46
CA PHE A 112 -23.21 -11.25 -6.81
C PHE A 112 -22.56 -12.48 -7.45
N THR A 113 -23.13 -12.98 -8.55
CA THR A 113 -22.57 -14.14 -9.26
C THR A 113 -21.37 -13.72 -10.10
N VAL A 114 -20.27 -14.46 -9.98
CA VAL A 114 -19.02 -14.24 -10.71
C VAL A 114 -18.66 -15.51 -11.47
N ASP A 115 -18.72 -15.44 -12.80
CA ASP A 115 -18.41 -16.55 -13.71
C ASP A 115 -17.08 -16.30 -14.45
N ILE A 116 -16.04 -15.89 -13.72
CA ILE A 116 -14.71 -15.63 -14.27
C ILE A 116 -13.75 -16.61 -13.62
N GLU A 117 -13.12 -17.44 -14.43
CA GLU A 117 -12.03 -18.31 -13.96
C GLU A 117 -10.71 -17.53 -13.91
N PRO A 118 -9.86 -17.78 -12.88
CA PRO A 118 -8.53 -17.19 -12.81
C PRO A 118 -7.67 -17.54 -14.04
N GLU A 119 -6.86 -16.60 -14.48
CA GLU A 119 -5.87 -16.89 -15.52
C GLU A 119 -4.89 -17.98 -15.03
N PRO A 120 -4.56 -18.97 -15.87
CA PRO A 120 -3.60 -20.00 -15.51
C PRO A 120 -2.19 -19.44 -15.42
N ILE A 121 -1.31 -20.13 -14.69
CA ILE A 121 0.12 -19.83 -14.65
C ILE A 121 0.69 -19.96 -16.08
N ARG A 122 1.41 -18.94 -16.50
CA ARG A 122 2.06 -18.91 -17.82
C ARG A 122 3.59 -18.98 -17.66
N TYR A 123 4.23 -19.77 -18.50
CA TYR A 123 5.69 -19.74 -18.67
C TYR A 123 6.02 -18.75 -19.78
N ILE A 124 6.93 -17.83 -19.53
CA ILE A 124 7.18 -16.70 -20.42
C ILE A 124 8.28 -17.09 -21.44
N ASP A 125 7.91 -17.10 -22.72
CA ASP A 125 8.85 -17.41 -23.81
C ASP A 125 9.67 -16.20 -24.23
N ASP A 126 9.06 -15.01 -24.22
CA ASP A 126 9.64 -13.73 -24.68
C ASP A 126 9.54 -12.70 -23.55
N LEU A 127 10.65 -12.52 -22.82
CA LEU A 127 10.74 -11.63 -21.67
C LEU A 127 10.63 -10.14 -22.08
N GLU A 128 11.16 -9.78 -23.25
CA GLU A 128 11.10 -8.42 -23.79
C GLU A 128 9.67 -8.02 -24.10
N ALA A 129 8.93 -8.88 -24.81
CA ALA A 129 7.53 -8.62 -25.14
C ALA A 129 6.66 -8.57 -23.86
N TYR A 130 6.92 -9.44 -22.90
CA TYR A 130 6.19 -9.46 -21.63
C TYR A 130 6.47 -8.22 -20.78
N ASN A 131 7.73 -7.74 -20.75
CA ASN A 131 8.12 -6.49 -20.11
C ASN A 131 7.31 -5.28 -20.63
N GLU A 132 7.17 -5.17 -21.96
CA GLU A 132 6.39 -4.09 -22.57
C GLU A 132 4.88 -4.25 -22.32
N GLN A 133 4.36 -5.45 -22.44
CA GLN A 133 2.92 -5.74 -22.28
C GLN A 133 2.43 -5.43 -20.86
N GLU A 134 3.17 -5.83 -19.84
CA GLU A 134 2.79 -5.71 -18.44
C GLU A 134 3.30 -4.40 -17.79
N GLY A 135 4.10 -3.61 -18.52
CA GLY A 135 4.65 -2.36 -18.01
C GLY A 135 5.63 -2.55 -16.85
N LEU A 136 6.56 -3.52 -16.98
CA LEU A 136 7.43 -3.94 -15.87
C LEU A 136 8.63 -3.04 -15.62
N ALA A 137 8.99 -2.19 -16.59
CA ALA A 137 10.13 -1.27 -16.51
C ALA A 137 11.50 -1.96 -16.27
N LEU A 138 11.66 -3.20 -16.74
CA LEU A 138 12.94 -3.92 -16.68
C LEU A 138 13.94 -3.35 -17.68
N SER A 139 15.20 -3.19 -17.26
CA SER A 139 16.31 -2.83 -18.14
C SER A 139 16.78 -4.02 -18.98
N ALA A 140 17.58 -3.75 -20.02
CA ALA A 140 18.15 -4.82 -20.84
C ALA A 140 19.08 -5.74 -20.03
N GLU A 141 19.79 -5.19 -19.06
CA GLU A 141 20.65 -5.94 -18.15
C GLU A 141 19.85 -6.84 -17.22
N GLU A 142 18.71 -6.36 -16.73
CA GLU A 142 17.79 -7.17 -15.89
C GLU A 142 17.14 -8.29 -16.68
N ILE A 143 16.75 -8.05 -17.92
CA ILE A 143 16.25 -9.10 -18.83
C ILE A 143 17.33 -10.16 -19.08
N ALA A 144 18.56 -9.74 -19.36
CA ALA A 144 19.69 -10.68 -19.52
C ALA A 144 19.94 -11.50 -18.24
N TYR A 145 19.82 -10.89 -17.07
CA TYR A 145 19.90 -11.56 -15.78
C TYR A 145 18.80 -12.61 -15.60
N LEU A 146 17.54 -12.30 -15.97
CA LEU A 146 16.44 -13.26 -15.93
C LEU A 146 16.68 -14.44 -16.87
N HIS A 147 17.23 -14.22 -18.06
CA HIS A 147 17.65 -15.32 -18.96
C HIS A 147 18.74 -16.20 -18.34
N ASP A 148 19.64 -15.64 -17.54
CA ASP A 148 20.65 -16.45 -16.85
C ASP A 148 20.02 -17.26 -15.70
N ILE A 149 19.01 -16.74 -15.00
CA ILE A 149 18.20 -17.52 -14.03
C ILE A 149 17.49 -18.67 -14.74
N GLU A 150 16.87 -18.46 -15.91
CA GLU A 150 16.25 -19.54 -16.70
C GLU A 150 17.26 -20.69 -16.99
N LYS A 151 18.50 -20.32 -17.39
CA LYS A 151 19.57 -21.32 -17.66
C LYS A 151 19.99 -22.07 -16.40
N GLN A 152 20.14 -21.36 -15.27
CA GLN A 152 20.51 -21.95 -13.99
C GLN A 152 19.46 -22.94 -13.50
N ASN A 153 18.18 -22.55 -13.59
CA ASN A 153 17.05 -23.36 -13.12
C ASN A 153 16.63 -24.43 -14.14
N GLY A 154 17.16 -24.39 -15.39
CA GLY A 154 16.84 -25.35 -16.46
C GLY A 154 15.38 -25.29 -16.92
N ARG A 155 14.69 -24.19 -16.68
CA ARG A 155 13.28 -23.98 -17.05
C ARG A 155 13.01 -22.52 -17.40
N LYS A 156 11.92 -22.28 -18.12
CA LYS A 156 11.37 -20.95 -18.30
C LYS A 156 10.85 -20.39 -16.97
N LEU A 157 10.92 -19.08 -16.83
CA LEU A 157 10.30 -18.38 -15.70
C LEU A 157 8.80 -18.28 -15.89
N THR A 158 8.07 -18.30 -14.78
CA THR A 158 6.63 -18.06 -14.78
C THR A 158 6.32 -16.57 -14.88
N ASP A 159 5.09 -16.24 -15.23
CA ASP A 159 4.57 -14.87 -15.18
C ASP A 159 4.67 -14.26 -13.77
N SER A 160 4.43 -15.06 -12.72
CA SER A 160 4.57 -14.65 -11.33
C SER A 160 6.02 -14.32 -10.96
N GLU A 161 6.98 -15.09 -11.45
CA GLU A 161 8.41 -14.88 -11.20
C GLU A 161 8.94 -13.63 -11.90
N VAL A 162 8.60 -13.45 -13.19
CA VAL A 162 9.02 -12.27 -13.96
C VAL A 162 8.38 -10.99 -13.42
N PHE A 163 7.06 -11.01 -13.22
CA PHE A 163 6.32 -9.89 -12.66
C PHE A 163 6.83 -9.55 -11.26
N GLY A 164 6.95 -10.56 -10.39
CA GLY A 164 7.43 -10.39 -9.03
C GLY A 164 8.85 -9.83 -8.98
N PHE A 165 9.78 -10.36 -9.77
CA PHE A 165 11.14 -9.85 -9.85
C PHE A 165 11.17 -8.36 -10.22
N ALA A 166 10.37 -7.95 -11.21
CA ALA A 166 10.28 -6.56 -11.63
C ALA A 166 9.79 -5.63 -10.49
N GLN A 167 8.83 -6.09 -9.70
CA GLN A 167 8.32 -5.29 -8.57
C GLN A 167 9.34 -5.17 -7.44
N ILE A 168 9.89 -6.29 -6.95
CA ILE A 168 10.85 -6.28 -5.83
C ILE A 168 12.20 -5.66 -6.20
N ASN A 169 12.57 -5.63 -7.48
CA ASN A 169 13.79 -4.97 -7.98
C ASN A 169 13.50 -3.62 -8.66
N SER A 170 12.33 -3.03 -8.45
CA SER A 170 12.00 -1.69 -8.96
C SER A 170 12.84 -0.60 -8.30
N GLU A 171 12.89 0.60 -8.89
CA GLU A 171 13.49 1.77 -8.25
C GLU A 171 12.83 2.06 -6.90
N HIS A 172 11.52 1.84 -6.81
CA HIS A 172 10.75 2.02 -5.58
C HIS A 172 11.28 1.16 -4.42
N CYS A 173 11.52 -0.13 -4.65
CA CYS A 173 11.94 -1.06 -3.59
C CYS A 173 13.46 -1.05 -3.36
N ARG A 174 14.28 -0.88 -4.41
CA ARG A 174 15.74 -1.08 -4.34
C ARG A 174 16.59 0.16 -4.46
N HIS A 175 15.97 1.34 -4.70
CA HIS A 175 16.72 2.59 -4.84
C HIS A 175 17.89 2.47 -5.82
N LYS A 176 17.62 1.92 -7.02
CA LYS A 176 18.66 1.58 -8.01
C LYS A 176 19.52 2.77 -8.43
N ILE A 177 18.91 3.97 -8.53
CA ILE A 177 19.63 5.21 -8.84
C ILE A 177 20.52 5.63 -7.66
N PHE A 178 19.96 5.68 -6.45
CA PHE A 178 20.74 6.05 -5.25
C PHE A 178 21.83 5.03 -4.90
N GLY A 179 21.59 3.75 -5.14
CA GLY A 179 22.56 2.66 -4.97
C GLY A 179 23.47 2.43 -6.18
N GLY A 180 23.18 3.13 -7.29
CA GLY A 180 23.89 2.96 -8.57
C GLY A 180 25.30 3.53 -8.60
N THR A 181 26.00 3.24 -9.69
CA THR A 181 27.33 3.77 -9.98
C THR A 181 27.23 5.02 -10.84
N PHE A 182 27.85 6.10 -10.43
CA PHE A 182 27.92 7.34 -11.20
C PHE A 182 29.24 7.46 -11.93
N VAL A 183 29.18 7.70 -13.25
CA VAL A 183 30.32 8.01 -14.10
C VAL A 183 30.14 9.42 -14.62
N ILE A 184 30.89 10.38 -14.06
CA ILE A 184 30.79 11.81 -14.41
C ILE A 184 32.08 12.21 -15.13
N ASP A 185 31.96 12.78 -16.34
CA ASP A 185 33.05 13.16 -17.22
C ASP A 185 34.01 11.99 -17.56
N GLY A 186 33.47 10.77 -17.57
CA GLY A 186 34.23 9.55 -17.81
C GLY A 186 34.95 8.98 -16.58
N GLU A 187 34.81 9.61 -15.43
CA GLU A 187 35.36 9.13 -14.15
C GLU A 187 34.27 8.46 -13.31
N GLU A 188 34.50 7.21 -12.92
CA GLU A 188 33.63 6.49 -11.98
C GLU A 188 33.82 7.05 -10.56
N LYS A 189 32.71 7.39 -9.91
CA LYS A 189 32.69 7.86 -8.52
C LYS A 189 32.84 6.69 -7.56
N GLU A 190 33.66 6.87 -6.52
CA GLU A 190 33.97 5.82 -5.54
C GLU A 190 32.74 5.40 -4.72
N GLU A 191 31.82 6.32 -4.46
CA GLU A 191 30.67 6.12 -3.61
C GLU A 191 29.36 6.40 -4.35
N SER A 192 28.35 5.57 -4.10
CA SER A 192 26.96 5.85 -4.51
C SER A 192 26.35 6.95 -3.62
N LEU A 193 25.27 7.58 -4.08
CA LEU A 193 24.53 8.55 -3.26
C LEU A 193 24.07 7.95 -1.94
N PHE A 194 23.64 6.69 -1.96
CA PHE A 194 23.19 5.99 -0.75
C PHE A 194 24.35 5.73 0.22
N GLN A 195 25.55 5.43 -0.32
CA GLN A 195 26.76 5.30 0.52
C GLN A 195 27.10 6.62 1.23
N MET A 196 27.03 7.74 0.53
CA MET A 196 27.26 9.08 1.10
C MET A 196 26.30 9.37 2.25
N ILE A 197 25.00 9.01 2.08
CA ILE A 197 23.98 9.15 3.13
C ILE A 197 24.36 8.29 4.35
N LYS A 198 24.70 7.01 4.13
CA LYS A 198 25.10 6.09 5.22
C LYS A 198 26.34 6.56 5.97
N ASN A 199 27.31 7.19 5.28
CA ASN A 199 28.52 7.70 5.90
C ASN A 199 28.22 8.79 6.94
N THR A 200 27.17 9.60 6.78
CA THR A 200 26.78 10.59 7.80
C THR A 200 26.46 9.94 9.14
N THR A 201 25.71 8.83 9.11
CA THR A 201 25.38 8.08 10.33
C THR A 201 26.58 7.33 10.89
N LYS A 202 27.47 6.82 10.03
CA LYS A 202 28.70 6.13 10.43
C LYS A 202 29.66 7.08 11.16
N GLU A 203 29.83 8.29 10.64
CA GLU A 203 30.71 9.32 11.23
C GLU A 203 30.11 9.95 12.50
N HIS A 204 28.77 10.08 12.55
CA HIS A 204 28.05 10.73 13.62
C HIS A 204 26.85 9.88 14.09
N PRO A 205 27.07 8.70 14.70
CA PRO A 205 25.99 7.80 15.09
C PRO A 205 25.10 8.38 16.22
N ASN A 206 25.64 9.27 17.04
CA ASN A 206 24.94 9.93 18.14
C ASN A 206 24.06 8.96 18.95
N HIS A 207 22.74 9.19 18.94
CA HIS A 207 21.77 8.37 19.67
C HIS A 207 21.03 7.37 18.77
N ILE A 208 21.50 7.12 17.54
CA ILE A 208 20.89 6.16 16.62
C ILE A 208 21.14 4.73 17.09
N LEU A 209 20.08 3.94 17.21
CA LEU A 209 20.12 2.52 17.56
C LEU A 209 19.98 1.62 16.34
N SER A 210 19.17 2.04 15.37
CA SER A 210 18.97 1.34 14.11
C SER A 210 18.68 2.34 13.00
N ALA A 211 19.36 2.18 11.85
CA ALA A 211 19.09 2.90 10.62
C ALA A 211 19.54 2.05 9.42
N TYR A 212 18.85 2.14 8.28
CA TYR A 212 19.14 1.45 7.02
C TYR A 212 19.09 -0.09 7.08
N LYS A 213 18.49 -0.65 8.11
CA LYS A 213 18.30 -2.10 8.29
C LYS A 213 16.84 -2.53 8.38
N ASP A 214 15.96 -1.57 8.42
CA ASP A 214 14.53 -1.77 8.59
C ASP A 214 13.80 -0.60 7.92
N ASN A 215 12.48 -0.68 7.78
CA ASN A 215 11.64 0.36 7.20
C ASN A 215 11.60 1.65 8.03
N VAL A 216 12.09 1.61 9.26
CA VAL A 216 12.07 2.70 10.22
C VAL A 216 13.42 2.87 10.89
N ALA A 217 13.78 4.11 11.24
CA ALA A 217 14.93 4.39 12.07
C ALA A 217 14.52 4.50 13.54
N PHE A 218 15.37 3.99 14.44
CA PHE A 218 15.21 4.12 15.88
C PHE A 218 16.35 4.92 16.50
N ALA A 219 15.95 5.95 17.25
CA ALA A 219 16.85 6.70 18.12
C ALA A 219 16.54 6.39 19.60
N GLN A 220 17.56 6.52 20.47
CA GLN A 220 17.38 6.34 21.90
C GLN A 220 16.39 7.36 22.45
N GLY A 221 15.38 6.86 23.15
CA GLY A 221 14.40 7.67 23.88
C GLY A 221 14.74 7.76 25.39
N PRO A 222 13.96 8.51 26.15
CA PRO A 222 14.05 8.55 27.61
C PRO A 222 13.50 7.25 28.23
N VAL A 223 13.82 7.03 29.51
CA VAL A 223 13.08 6.08 30.33
C VAL A 223 11.71 6.68 30.62
N VAL A 224 10.66 5.91 30.36
CA VAL A 224 9.26 6.36 30.54
C VAL A 224 8.45 5.29 31.28
N GLU A 225 7.36 5.70 31.89
CA GLU A 225 6.40 4.79 32.49
C GLU A 225 5.38 4.33 31.46
N GLN A 226 5.15 3.03 31.38
CA GLN A 226 4.09 2.42 30.58
C GLN A 226 3.00 1.86 31.49
N PHE A 227 1.75 2.19 31.21
CA PHE A 227 0.57 1.64 31.87
C PHE A 227 -0.09 0.59 30.96
N ALA A 228 0.16 -0.68 31.24
CA ALA A 228 -0.34 -1.81 30.46
C ALA A 228 -0.49 -3.08 31.32
N PRO A 229 -1.27 -4.08 30.88
CA PRO A 229 -1.27 -5.39 31.51
C PRO A 229 0.00 -6.17 31.16
N ALA A 230 0.38 -7.15 31.97
CA ALA A 230 1.53 -8.01 31.71
C ALA A 230 1.20 -9.09 30.66
N ASP A 231 0.00 -9.66 30.73
CA ASP A 231 -0.56 -10.63 29.78
C ASP A 231 -1.71 -10.01 29.00
N GLN A 232 -1.70 -10.23 27.68
CA GLN A 232 -2.71 -9.72 26.76
C GLN A 232 -3.71 -10.81 26.31
N SER A 233 -3.48 -12.08 26.63
CA SER A 233 -4.33 -13.20 26.20
C SER A 233 -5.54 -13.42 27.10
N THR A 234 -5.54 -12.85 28.28
CA THR A 234 -6.59 -12.96 29.30
C THR A 234 -6.84 -11.61 29.99
N ALA A 235 -7.92 -11.50 30.75
CA ALA A 235 -8.12 -10.34 31.63
C ALA A 235 -7.03 -10.28 32.67
N ASP A 236 -6.35 -9.13 32.76
CA ASP A 236 -5.25 -8.89 33.68
C ASP A 236 -5.32 -7.48 34.25
N TRP A 237 -4.54 -7.23 35.33
CA TRP A 237 -4.45 -5.93 35.98
C TRP A 237 -3.47 -5.03 35.23
N PHE A 238 -3.87 -3.79 35.01
CA PHE A 238 -2.97 -2.77 34.50
C PHE A 238 -1.98 -2.35 35.59
N GLY A 239 -0.72 -2.37 35.24
CA GLY A 239 0.39 -1.93 36.10
C GLY A 239 1.22 -0.85 35.43
N VAL A 240 1.90 -0.04 36.25
CA VAL A 240 2.88 0.93 35.77
C VAL A 240 4.25 0.26 35.83
N LYS A 241 4.98 0.29 34.69
CA LYS A 241 6.34 -0.24 34.57
C LYS A 241 7.24 0.78 33.88
N GLU A 242 8.46 0.97 34.39
CA GLU A 242 9.47 1.72 33.66
C GLU A 242 9.96 0.91 32.46
N ILE A 243 10.07 1.58 31.31
CA ILE A 243 10.64 1.03 30.07
C ILE A 243 11.73 1.94 29.53
N GLU A 244 12.83 1.36 29.05
CA GLU A 244 13.74 2.06 28.16
C GLU A 244 13.05 2.22 26.81
N SER A 245 12.78 3.47 26.43
CA SER A 245 12.09 3.75 25.17
C SER A 245 13.05 4.03 24.03
N VAL A 246 12.52 3.91 22.81
CA VAL A 246 13.13 4.38 21.56
C VAL A 246 12.14 5.27 20.84
N ILE A 247 12.65 6.23 20.08
CA ILE A 247 11.85 7.08 19.19
C ILE A 247 11.94 6.48 17.79
N SER A 248 10.80 6.18 17.19
CA SER A 248 10.72 5.74 15.80
C SER A 248 10.46 6.91 14.87
N LEU A 249 11.19 6.95 13.75
CA LEU A 249 11.13 8.02 12.75
C LEU A 249 11.00 7.39 11.37
N LYS A 250 10.04 7.88 10.59
CA LYS A 250 9.82 7.47 9.21
C LYS A 250 9.40 8.68 8.37
N ALA A 251 9.91 8.71 7.15
CA ALA A 251 9.38 9.52 6.06
C ALA A 251 9.27 8.63 4.82
N GLU A 252 8.12 8.66 4.18
CA GLU A 252 7.76 7.86 3.01
C GLU A 252 7.36 8.76 1.86
N THR A 253 7.84 8.46 0.64
CA THR A 253 7.40 9.17 -0.56
C THR A 253 6.23 8.44 -1.19
N HIS A 254 5.18 9.17 -1.55
CA HIS A 254 4.02 8.57 -2.23
C HIS A 254 3.56 9.44 -3.41
N ASN A 255 4.46 9.60 -4.38
CA ASN A 255 4.39 10.62 -5.43
C ASN A 255 3.41 10.26 -6.55
N PHE A 256 3.66 9.13 -7.24
CA PHE A 256 2.84 8.67 -8.36
C PHE A 256 1.36 8.48 -7.96
N PRO A 257 1.04 7.72 -6.90
CA PRO A 257 -0.34 7.49 -6.51
C PRO A 257 -1.07 8.79 -6.17
N THR A 258 -0.41 9.71 -5.47
CA THR A 258 -0.98 11.02 -5.10
C THR A 258 -1.18 11.93 -6.30
N THR A 259 -0.43 11.74 -7.39
CA THR A 259 -0.61 12.50 -8.63
C THR A 259 -1.84 12.05 -9.42
N VAL A 260 -2.06 10.74 -9.56
CA VAL A 260 -3.12 10.19 -10.42
C VAL A 260 -4.46 10.01 -9.70
N GLU A 261 -4.42 9.66 -8.41
CA GLU A 261 -5.59 9.50 -7.55
C GLU A 261 -5.31 10.15 -6.18
N PRO A 262 -5.37 11.48 -6.07
CA PRO A 262 -4.83 12.22 -4.93
C PRO A 262 -5.40 11.82 -3.57
N PHE A 263 -6.71 11.56 -3.47
CA PHE A 263 -7.33 11.17 -2.21
C PHE A 263 -6.81 9.80 -1.74
N ASN A 264 -6.94 8.78 -2.57
CA ASN A 264 -6.52 7.42 -2.23
C ASN A 264 -4.99 7.31 -2.14
N GLY A 265 -4.26 7.98 -3.04
CA GLY A 265 -2.80 8.01 -3.00
C GLY A 265 -2.26 8.59 -1.70
N ALA A 266 -2.77 9.74 -1.26
CA ALA A 266 -2.34 10.34 -0.01
C ALA A 266 -2.82 9.55 1.22
N SER A 267 -4.01 8.97 1.16
CA SER A 267 -4.55 8.10 2.18
C SER A 267 -3.65 6.88 2.41
N THR A 268 -3.30 6.18 1.33
CA THR A 268 -2.45 4.98 1.40
C THR A 268 -0.99 5.31 1.68
N GLY A 269 -0.49 6.49 1.28
CA GLY A 269 0.82 6.99 1.70
C GLY A 269 0.92 7.20 3.21
N THR A 270 -0.12 7.80 3.82
CA THR A 270 -0.23 7.90 5.29
C THR A 270 -0.34 6.52 5.93
N GLY A 271 -1.13 5.61 5.33
CA GLY A 271 -1.25 4.22 5.81
C GLY A 271 0.09 3.47 5.77
N GLY A 272 0.90 3.67 4.71
CA GLY A 272 2.21 3.06 4.53
C GLY A 272 3.20 3.48 5.61
N GLU A 273 3.36 4.79 5.83
CA GLU A 273 4.29 5.27 6.86
C GLU A 273 3.88 4.81 8.28
N ILE A 274 2.59 4.64 8.55
CA ILE A 274 2.10 4.08 9.80
C ILE A 274 2.47 2.60 9.91
N ARG A 275 2.29 1.81 8.83
CA ARG A 275 2.65 0.38 8.81
C ARG A 275 4.12 0.16 9.05
N ASP A 276 4.97 0.95 8.39
CA ASP A 276 6.41 0.89 8.59
C ASP A 276 6.80 1.12 10.05
N ARG A 277 6.21 2.14 10.68
CA ARG A 277 6.52 2.42 12.08
C ARG A 277 5.97 1.37 13.03
N MET A 278 4.76 0.86 12.80
CA MET A 278 4.24 -0.23 13.63
C MET A 278 5.00 -1.55 13.41
N GLY A 279 5.59 -1.74 12.21
CA GLY A 279 6.37 -2.91 11.82
C GLY A 279 7.88 -2.80 12.11
N GLY A 280 8.36 -1.69 12.68
CA GLY A 280 9.77 -1.54 12.98
C GLY A 280 10.26 -2.49 14.09
N GLY A 281 11.42 -3.12 13.90
CA GLY A 281 11.96 -4.12 14.81
C GLY A 281 11.05 -5.33 14.95
N THR A 282 10.55 -5.56 16.17
CA THR A 282 9.50 -6.55 16.47
C THR A 282 8.16 -5.88 16.82
N GLY A 283 8.00 -4.59 16.51
CA GLY A 283 6.83 -3.77 16.67
C GLY A 283 7.04 -2.49 17.48
N SER A 284 6.32 -1.43 17.12
CA SER A 284 6.34 -0.15 17.83
C SER A 284 5.01 0.62 17.71
N TRP A 285 4.93 1.80 18.35
CA TRP A 285 3.71 2.61 18.40
C TRP A 285 3.82 3.88 17.54
N PRO A 286 3.06 4.02 16.46
CA PRO A 286 2.80 5.31 15.82
C PRO A 286 2.07 6.27 16.77
N ILE A 287 2.47 7.54 16.81
CA ILE A 287 1.85 8.57 17.67
C ILE A 287 1.23 9.67 16.83
N ALA A 288 2.02 10.28 15.95
CA ALA A 288 1.62 11.44 15.18
C ALA A 288 2.25 11.41 13.79
N GLY A 289 1.50 11.87 12.81
CA GLY A 289 1.90 11.94 11.41
C GLY A 289 2.10 13.36 10.92
N THR A 290 2.78 13.46 9.76
CA THR A 290 2.99 14.68 9.01
C THR A 290 2.77 14.41 7.52
N ALA A 291 2.38 15.44 6.75
CA ALA A 291 2.30 15.36 5.30
C ALA A 291 2.86 16.63 4.66
N VAL A 292 3.82 16.46 3.76
CA VAL A 292 4.40 17.56 2.96
C VAL A 292 4.06 17.32 1.50
N TYR A 293 3.63 18.37 0.81
CA TYR A 293 3.33 18.33 -0.61
C TYR A 293 4.19 19.34 -1.37
N ILE A 294 4.79 18.92 -2.47
CA ILE A 294 5.56 19.76 -3.37
C ILE A 294 4.91 19.70 -4.74
N THR A 295 4.42 20.82 -5.23
CA THR A 295 3.65 20.93 -6.47
C THR A 295 4.09 22.11 -7.33
N SER A 296 3.59 22.19 -8.54
CA SER A 296 3.50 23.46 -9.26
C SER A 296 2.62 24.44 -8.48
N TYR A 297 2.75 25.73 -8.74
CA TYR A 297 1.98 26.77 -8.02
C TYR A 297 0.47 26.55 -8.17
N PRO A 298 -0.29 26.46 -7.08
CA PRO A 298 -1.74 26.30 -7.12
C PRO A 298 -2.41 27.63 -7.48
N ARG A 299 -2.97 27.70 -8.67
CA ARG A 299 -3.74 28.85 -9.15
C ARG A 299 -5.18 28.65 -8.72
N CYS A 300 -5.52 29.15 -7.53
CA CYS A 300 -6.84 28.98 -6.95
C CYS A 300 -7.91 29.72 -7.77
N GLU A 301 -9.00 29.03 -8.12
CA GLU A 301 -10.07 29.58 -8.95
C GLU A 301 -10.70 30.85 -8.38
N ASP A 302 -10.77 30.96 -7.06
CA ASP A 302 -11.33 32.12 -6.34
C ASP A 302 -10.34 33.26 -6.16
N SER A 303 -9.09 33.10 -6.57
CA SER A 303 -8.09 34.16 -6.45
C SER A 303 -8.10 35.08 -7.67
N THR A 304 -7.93 36.37 -7.43
CA THR A 304 -7.64 37.29 -8.52
C THR A 304 -6.30 36.91 -9.12
N GLN A 305 -6.28 36.54 -10.42
CA GLN A 305 -5.06 36.15 -11.12
C GLN A 305 -4.02 37.27 -10.96
N LYS A 306 -2.86 36.90 -10.43
CA LYS A 306 -1.75 37.83 -10.25
C LYS A 306 -0.97 37.99 -11.55
N THR A 307 -0.36 39.12 -11.75
CA THR A 307 0.32 39.46 -13.02
C THR A 307 1.49 38.51 -13.37
N TRP A 308 2.06 37.85 -12.37
CA TRP A 308 3.15 36.87 -12.54
C TRP A 308 2.67 35.42 -12.72
N GLU A 309 1.38 35.14 -12.51
CA GLU A 309 0.81 33.82 -12.72
C GLU A 309 0.67 33.54 -14.20
N GLN A 310 1.33 32.48 -14.67
CA GLN A 310 1.19 31.99 -16.03
C GLN A 310 0.32 30.72 -16.04
N LEU A 311 -0.49 30.56 -17.09
CA LEU A 311 -1.23 29.32 -17.29
C LEU A 311 -0.26 28.20 -17.63
N LEU A 312 -0.34 27.10 -16.89
CA LEU A 312 0.38 25.87 -17.22
C LEU A 312 -0.39 25.08 -18.30
N PRO A 313 0.32 24.39 -19.20
CA PRO A 313 -0.34 23.52 -20.16
C PRO A 313 -1.08 22.40 -19.42
N VAL A 314 -2.32 22.14 -19.84
CA VAL A 314 -3.12 21.02 -19.31
C VAL A 314 -2.54 19.71 -19.83
N ARG A 315 -2.32 18.75 -18.93
CA ARG A 315 -1.89 17.41 -19.31
C ARG A 315 -3.04 16.62 -19.93
N LYS A 316 -2.71 15.66 -20.78
CA LYS A 316 -3.70 14.84 -21.50
C LYS A 316 -4.11 13.56 -20.75
N TRP A 317 -3.40 13.21 -19.69
CA TRP A 317 -3.62 11.97 -18.92
C TRP A 317 -4.02 12.32 -17.48
N LEU A 318 -5.00 11.63 -16.91
CA LEU A 318 -5.45 11.68 -15.50
C LEU A 318 -5.14 13.02 -14.80
N TYR A 319 -5.34 14.13 -15.53
CA TYR A 319 -4.92 15.45 -15.08
C TYR A 319 -5.85 16.00 -14.00
N GLN A 320 -5.22 16.47 -12.93
CA GLN A 320 -5.84 17.31 -11.93
C GLN A 320 -4.96 18.55 -11.70
N THR A 321 -5.58 19.69 -11.41
CA THR A 321 -4.81 20.90 -11.12
C THR A 321 -4.05 20.74 -9.79
N PRO A 322 -2.94 21.47 -9.58
CA PRO A 322 -2.26 21.47 -8.28
C PRO A 322 -3.19 21.76 -7.10
N GLU A 323 -4.16 22.67 -7.26
CA GLU A 323 -5.18 22.94 -6.24
C GLU A 323 -6.04 21.72 -5.94
N GLN A 324 -6.57 21.05 -6.97
CA GLN A 324 -7.40 19.85 -6.81
C GLN A 324 -6.62 18.72 -6.16
N ILE A 325 -5.35 18.54 -6.55
CA ILE A 325 -4.45 17.55 -5.93
C ILE A 325 -4.26 17.86 -4.45
N LEU A 326 -3.92 19.09 -4.09
CA LEU A 326 -3.66 19.50 -2.71
C LEU A 326 -4.90 19.30 -1.81
N ILE A 327 -6.09 19.71 -2.27
CA ILE A 327 -7.33 19.53 -1.52
C ILE A 327 -7.63 18.05 -1.30
N LYS A 328 -7.62 17.24 -2.36
CA LYS A 328 -7.95 15.81 -2.27
C LYS A 328 -6.90 15.04 -1.48
N ALA A 329 -5.62 15.29 -1.70
CA ALA A 329 -4.54 14.63 -0.99
C ALA A 329 -4.55 14.95 0.51
N SER A 330 -4.72 16.22 0.87
CA SER A 330 -4.86 16.63 2.27
C SER A 330 -6.05 15.94 2.96
N ASN A 331 -7.19 15.87 2.26
CA ASN A 331 -8.38 15.19 2.77
C ASN A 331 -8.12 13.68 2.93
N GLY A 332 -7.47 13.03 1.95
CA GLY A 332 -7.17 11.61 2.01
C GLY A 332 -6.21 11.24 3.14
N ALA A 333 -5.12 11.98 3.29
CA ALA A 333 -4.15 11.77 4.37
C ALA A 333 -4.78 11.97 5.75
N SER A 334 -5.58 13.04 5.93
CA SER A 334 -6.28 13.32 7.18
C SER A 334 -7.36 12.29 7.50
N ASP A 335 -8.10 11.84 6.49
CA ASP A 335 -9.14 10.81 6.63
C ASP A 335 -8.53 9.51 7.18
N PHE A 336 -7.43 9.04 6.59
CA PHE A 336 -6.75 7.84 7.06
C PHE A 336 -6.22 8.00 8.49
N GLY A 337 -5.46 9.06 8.74
CA GLY A 337 -4.86 9.31 10.05
C GLY A 337 -5.92 9.42 11.15
N ASN A 338 -7.01 10.13 10.91
CA ASN A 338 -8.10 10.28 11.88
C ASN A 338 -8.84 8.97 12.14
N LYS A 339 -9.14 8.17 11.11
CA LYS A 339 -9.81 6.88 11.26
C LYS A 339 -8.93 5.84 11.95
N PHE A 340 -7.63 5.86 11.69
CA PHE A 340 -6.67 5.00 12.37
C PHE A 340 -6.43 5.44 13.82
N GLY A 341 -6.47 6.73 14.10
CA GLY A 341 -6.18 7.32 15.41
C GLY A 341 -4.74 7.83 15.54
N GLN A 342 -4.11 8.19 14.42
CA GLN A 342 -2.86 8.94 14.36
C GLN A 342 -3.13 10.28 13.67
N PRO A 343 -3.29 11.38 14.41
CA PRO A 343 -3.54 12.67 13.80
C PRO A 343 -2.34 13.18 12.99
N LEU A 344 -2.61 13.83 11.87
CA LEU A 344 -1.62 14.65 11.18
C LEU A 344 -1.47 15.97 11.93
N ILE A 345 -0.32 16.20 12.55
CA ILE A 345 -0.10 17.36 13.43
C ILE A 345 0.66 18.49 12.75
N ALA A 346 1.31 18.22 11.65
CA ALA A 346 2.07 19.20 10.88
C ALA A 346 2.11 18.83 9.40
N GLY A 347 2.37 19.83 8.58
CA GLY A 347 2.56 19.67 7.15
C GLY A 347 3.07 20.95 6.51
N SER A 348 3.41 20.85 5.25
CA SER A 348 3.88 21.97 4.46
C SER A 348 3.45 21.82 3.00
N VAL A 349 3.22 22.94 2.34
CA VAL A 349 3.08 23.03 0.89
C VAL A 349 4.24 23.84 0.35
N LEU A 350 5.03 23.24 -0.53
CA LEU A 350 6.14 23.86 -1.21
C LEU A 350 5.82 23.92 -2.70
N THR A 351 6.19 25.01 -3.35
CA THR A 351 5.93 25.17 -4.79
C THR A 351 7.19 25.60 -5.51
N PHE A 352 7.33 25.15 -6.73
CA PHE A 352 8.42 25.57 -7.60
C PHE A 352 7.96 25.64 -9.05
N GLU A 353 8.26 26.77 -9.69
CA GLU A 353 8.18 26.99 -11.13
C GLU A 353 9.32 27.88 -11.55
N HIS A 354 10.00 27.52 -12.63
CA HIS A 354 11.07 28.32 -13.19
C HIS A 354 11.04 28.29 -14.72
N LYS A 355 11.01 29.47 -15.33
CA LYS A 355 11.12 29.62 -16.77
C LYS A 355 12.59 29.82 -17.12
N ALA A 356 13.16 28.92 -17.90
CA ALA A 356 14.56 29.03 -18.33
C ALA A 356 14.77 30.32 -19.13
N SER A 357 15.78 31.08 -18.72
CA SER A 357 16.25 32.27 -19.49
C SER A 357 17.06 31.80 -20.71
N PRO A 358 17.01 32.53 -21.84
CA PRO A 358 17.81 32.22 -23.03
C PRO A 358 19.32 32.16 -22.78
N THR A 359 19.81 32.78 -21.71
CA THR A 359 21.24 32.88 -21.36
C THR A 359 21.72 31.75 -20.41
N GLY A 360 20.82 30.93 -19.89
CA GLY A 360 21.13 29.98 -18.80
C GLY A 360 21.40 28.53 -19.20
N GLY A 361 21.67 28.21 -20.47
CA GLY A 361 22.06 26.85 -20.90
C GLY A 361 20.94 25.79 -20.89
N GLY A 362 19.68 26.17 -20.61
CA GLY A 362 18.49 25.33 -20.80
C GLY A 362 17.84 25.54 -22.16
N LEU A 363 16.88 24.68 -22.53
CA LEU A 363 16.03 24.89 -23.70
C LEU A 363 15.31 26.24 -23.56
N GLU A 364 15.50 27.14 -24.51
CA GLU A 364 14.91 28.49 -24.50
C GLU A 364 13.40 28.43 -24.31
N GLY A 365 12.91 29.10 -23.28
CA GLY A 365 11.48 29.13 -22.93
C GLY A 365 10.95 27.89 -22.22
N ALA A 366 11.80 26.91 -21.86
CA ALA A 366 11.37 25.74 -21.09
C ALA A 366 10.87 26.17 -19.70
N LEU A 367 9.75 25.61 -19.29
CA LEU A 367 9.20 25.77 -17.95
C LEU A 367 9.58 24.53 -17.12
N TYR A 368 10.29 24.75 -16.02
CA TYR A 368 10.59 23.74 -15.02
C TYR A 368 9.59 23.87 -13.87
N ALA A 369 8.91 22.79 -13.56
CA ALA A 369 7.91 22.75 -12.50
C ALA A 369 7.74 21.33 -11.99
N TYR A 370 7.11 21.15 -10.84
CA TYR A 370 6.71 19.83 -10.38
C TYR A 370 5.46 19.36 -11.14
N ASP A 371 5.66 18.48 -12.08
CA ASP A 371 4.60 17.86 -12.87
C ASP A 371 3.95 16.69 -12.15
N LYS A 372 4.76 15.84 -11.52
CA LYS A 372 4.37 14.82 -10.56
C LYS A 372 4.46 15.45 -9.15
N VAL A 373 3.37 15.43 -8.38
CA VAL A 373 3.42 15.88 -7.00
C VAL A 373 4.41 15.03 -6.20
N ILE A 374 5.19 15.67 -5.34
CA ILE A 374 5.96 14.96 -4.33
C ILE A 374 5.17 15.02 -3.03
N MET A 375 4.77 13.86 -2.53
CA MET A 375 4.18 13.71 -1.21
C MET A 375 5.20 13.04 -0.30
N LEU A 376 5.48 13.66 0.84
CA LEU A 376 6.25 13.08 1.92
C LEU A 376 5.30 12.84 3.09
N ALA A 377 4.89 11.58 3.25
CA ALA A 377 4.17 11.14 4.44
C ALA A 377 5.21 10.74 5.49
N GLY A 378 5.08 11.24 6.70
CA GLY A 378 6.02 10.96 7.74
C GLY A 378 5.40 10.98 9.12
N GLY A 379 6.17 10.61 10.12
CA GLY A 379 5.68 10.65 11.48
C GLY A 379 6.69 10.23 12.52
N VAL A 380 6.25 10.35 13.75
CA VAL A 380 6.99 9.99 14.94
C VAL A 380 6.19 8.97 15.75
N GLY A 381 6.90 8.03 16.34
CA GLY A 381 6.36 7.05 17.26
C GLY A 381 7.36 6.71 18.34
N TYR A 382 7.03 5.76 19.17
CA TYR A 382 7.96 5.20 20.14
C TYR A 382 7.86 3.68 20.21
N GLY A 383 8.85 3.04 20.81
CA GLY A 383 8.88 1.61 21.08
C GLY A 383 9.66 1.30 22.33
N LYS A 384 9.73 0.01 22.67
CA LYS A 384 10.65 -0.49 23.69
C LYS A 384 12.01 -0.76 23.06
N LYS A 385 13.08 -0.40 23.72
CA LYS A 385 14.47 -0.65 23.26
C LYS A 385 14.72 -2.14 22.98
N ARG A 386 14.11 -3.05 23.74
CA ARG A 386 14.21 -4.49 23.53
C ARG A 386 13.63 -4.96 22.19
N ASP A 387 12.66 -4.20 21.65
CA ASP A 387 11.88 -4.54 20.44
C ASP A 387 12.38 -3.77 19.20
N CYS A 388 13.39 -2.90 19.31
CA CYS A 388 13.84 -2.04 18.21
C CYS A 388 14.70 -2.75 17.14
N LEU A 389 15.03 -4.01 17.33
CA LEU A 389 15.75 -4.83 16.36
C LEU A 389 14.98 -6.13 16.12
N LYS A 390 14.98 -6.59 14.88
CA LYS A 390 14.45 -7.91 14.51
C LYS A 390 15.32 -9.00 15.14
N LYS A 391 14.71 -10.12 15.50
CA LYS A 391 15.41 -11.33 15.94
C LYS A 391 15.78 -12.17 14.70
N GLU A 392 16.73 -13.08 14.85
CA GLU A 392 17.15 -13.97 13.76
C GLU A 392 16.08 -15.05 13.50
N PRO A 393 15.58 -15.19 12.24
CA PRO A 393 14.68 -16.27 11.88
C PRO A 393 15.30 -17.64 12.08
N GLN A 394 14.51 -18.59 12.57
CA GLN A 394 14.92 -19.98 12.74
C GLN A 394 14.06 -20.89 11.86
N LYS A 395 14.63 -21.98 11.37
CA LYS A 395 13.87 -23.01 10.63
C LYS A 395 12.66 -23.46 11.45
N GLY A 396 11.48 -23.47 10.82
CA GLY A 396 10.20 -23.88 11.43
C GLY A 396 9.44 -22.75 12.09
N ASN A 397 9.95 -21.48 12.08
CA ASN A 397 9.13 -20.35 12.46
C ASN A 397 7.93 -20.26 11.52
N LYS A 398 6.77 -19.96 12.05
CA LYS A 398 5.55 -19.82 11.26
C LYS A 398 5.48 -18.44 10.62
N VAL A 399 5.17 -18.41 9.34
CA VAL A 399 4.87 -17.20 8.59
C VAL A 399 3.39 -16.90 8.75
N VAL A 400 3.09 -15.72 9.26
CA VAL A 400 1.74 -15.28 9.56
C VAL A 400 1.42 -14.02 8.78
N VAL A 401 0.23 -13.95 8.21
CA VAL A 401 -0.35 -12.72 7.63
C VAL A 401 -1.49 -12.26 8.52
N VAL A 402 -1.50 -10.97 8.84
CA VAL A 402 -2.54 -10.29 9.62
C VAL A 402 -3.11 -9.17 8.79
N GLY A 403 -4.43 -9.10 8.64
CA GLY A 403 -5.11 -8.03 7.91
C GLY A 403 -6.04 -8.49 6.80
N GLY A 404 -6.37 -7.60 5.88
CA GLY A 404 -7.46 -7.76 4.93
C GLY A 404 -7.17 -8.70 3.75
N ASP A 405 -8.25 -8.98 3.02
CA ASP A 405 -8.26 -9.88 1.86
C ASP A 405 -7.65 -9.23 0.61
N ASN A 406 -7.23 -10.06 -0.36
CA ASN A 406 -6.77 -9.62 -1.68
C ASN A 406 -7.93 -9.27 -2.61
N TYR A 407 -7.76 -8.16 -3.32
CA TYR A 407 -8.63 -7.73 -4.42
C TYR A 407 -7.77 -7.26 -5.60
N ARG A 408 -8.37 -7.10 -6.81
CA ARG A 408 -7.65 -6.63 -8.02
C ARG A 408 -7.45 -5.12 -8.00
N ILE A 409 -6.68 -4.62 -7.02
CA ILE A 409 -6.32 -3.21 -6.82
C ILE A 409 -4.90 -3.16 -6.26
N GLY A 410 -4.09 -2.16 -6.66
CA GLY A 410 -2.71 -2.04 -6.20
C GLY A 410 -1.79 -3.05 -6.86
N LEU A 411 -1.92 -3.26 -8.19
CA LEU A 411 -1.08 -4.17 -8.93
C LEU A 411 -0.06 -3.40 -9.78
N GLY A 412 1.22 -3.73 -9.63
CA GLY A 412 2.29 -3.15 -10.43
C GLY A 412 2.76 -1.76 -9.98
N GLY A 413 2.41 -1.31 -8.78
CA GLY A 413 2.76 0.02 -8.27
C GLY A 413 4.25 0.31 -8.26
N GLY A 414 5.09 -0.66 -7.92
CA GLY A 414 6.54 -0.55 -7.93
C GLY A 414 7.12 -0.22 -9.31
N SER A 415 6.70 -0.93 -10.35
CA SER A 415 7.14 -0.69 -11.73
C SER A 415 6.59 0.62 -12.29
N VAL A 416 5.29 0.86 -12.14
CA VAL A 416 4.63 2.06 -12.69
C VAL A 416 5.18 3.34 -12.07
N SER A 417 5.47 3.35 -10.77
CA SER A 417 6.05 4.50 -10.09
C SER A 417 7.51 4.78 -10.47
N SER A 418 8.20 3.79 -11.05
CA SER A 418 9.62 3.87 -11.45
C SER A 418 9.85 4.54 -12.81
N VAL A 419 8.79 4.88 -13.54
CA VAL A 419 8.84 5.54 -14.86
C VAL A 419 8.12 6.89 -14.85
N ASP A 420 8.21 7.62 -15.96
CA ASP A 420 7.46 8.86 -16.15
C ASP A 420 5.95 8.59 -16.10
N THR A 421 5.22 9.37 -15.31
CA THR A 421 3.78 9.28 -15.21
C THR A 421 3.11 9.61 -16.54
N GLY A 422 2.13 8.83 -16.96
CA GLY A 422 1.47 8.93 -18.27
C GLY A 422 2.15 8.10 -19.36
N ARG A 423 3.17 7.28 -19.02
CA ARG A 423 3.81 6.36 -19.96
C ARG A 423 2.90 5.18 -20.31
N TYR A 424 2.16 4.68 -19.33
CA TYR A 424 1.25 3.54 -19.51
C TYR A 424 -0.20 3.99 -19.72
N SER A 425 -1.07 3.04 -20.02
CA SER A 425 -2.50 3.33 -20.16
C SER A 425 -3.11 3.75 -18.81
N ASN A 426 -4.16 4.57 -18.85
CA ASN A 426 -4.88 5.00 -17.65
C ASN A 426 -5.36 3.83 -16.80
N GLY A 427 -5.72 2.69 -17.42
CA GLY A 427 -6.15 1.50 -16.69
C GLY A 427 -5.03 0.90 -15.84
N ILE A 428 -3.82 0.79 -16.38
CA ILE A 428 -2.64 0.31 -15.65
C ILE A 428 -2.29 1.28 -14.52
N GLU A 429 -2.26 2.58 -14.80
CA GLU A 429 -1.89 3.59 -13.81
C GLU A 429 -2.92 3.69 -12.67
N LEU A 430 -4.22 3.63 -12.95
CA LEU A 430 -5.25 3.61 -11.91
C LEU A 430 -5.26 2.32 -11.08
N ASN A 431 -5.00 1.18 -11.72
CA ASN A 431 -4.91 -0.10 -11.03
C ASN A 431 -3.71 -0.17 -10.07
N ALA A 432 -2.61 0.53 -10.40
CA ALA A 432 -1.42 0.62 -9.56
C ALA A 432 -1.65 1.43 -8.25
N VAL A 433 -2.71 2.23 -8.18
CA VAL A 433 -3.04 3.00 -6.96
C VAL A 433 -3.96 2.18 -6.06
N GLN A 434 -3.51 2.01 -4.84
CA GLN A 434 -4.24 1.30 -3.79
C GLN A 434 -5.49 2.09 -3.32
N ARG A 435 -6.41 1.39 -2.63
CA ARG A 435 -7.57 1.98 -1.94
C ARG A 435 -7.49 1.69 -0.46
N ALA A 436 -7.70 2.71 0.36
CA ALA A 436 -7.44 2.66 1.79
C ALA A 436 -8.53 1.94 2.60
N ASN A 437 -8.12 1.18 3.61
CA ASN A 437 -9.00 0.63 4.64
C ASN A 437 -8.39 0.83 6.05
N PRO A 438 -8.46 2.06 6.60
CA PRO A 438 -7.84 2.40 7.88
C PRO A 438 -8.39 1.59 9.07
N GLU A 439 -9.63 1.11 9.02
CA GLU A 439 -10.20 0.25 10.05
C GLU A 439 -9.47 -1.09 10.11
N MET A 440 -9.24 -1.73 8.96
CA MET A 440 -8.50 -2.99 8.91
C MET A 440 -7.07 -2.82 9.42
N GLN A 441 -6.40 -1.73 9.04
CA GLN A 441 -5.07 -1.42 9.58
C GLN A 441 -5.10 -1.20 11.09
N LYS A 442 -6.16 -0.59 11.62
CA LYS A 442 -6.33 -0.42 13.07
C LYS A 442 -6.49 -1.75 13.80
N ARG A 443 -7.24 -2.68 13.24
CA ARG A 443 -7.40 -4.03 13.79
C ARG A 443 -6.04 -4.76 13.85
N ALA A 444 -5.28 -4.75 12.74
CA ALA A 444 -3.92 -5.32 12.69
C ALA A 444 -2.98 -4.62 13.69
N TYR A 445 -3.03 -3.30 13.78
CA TYR A 445 -2.25 -2.54 14.74
C TYR A 445 -2.57 -2.89 16.20
N ASN A 446 -3.84 -3.06 16.54
CA ASN A 446 -4.23 -3.42 17.90
C ASN A 446 -3.62 -4.76 18.34
N LEU A 447 -3.52 -5.73 17.42
CA LEU A 447 -2.77 -6.97 17.68
C LEU A 447 -1.29 -6.68 17.95
N VAL A 448 -0.61 -5.97 17.05
CA VAL A 448 0.81 -5.64 17.21
C VAL A 448 1.05 -4.87 18.50
N ARG A 449 0.21 -3.89 18.80
CA ARG A 449 0.27 -3.10 20.03
C ARG A 449 0.18 -3.98 21.27
N ALA A 450 -0.75 -4.92 21.30
CA ALA A 450 -0.92 -5.83 22.42
C ALA A 450 0.36 -6.66 22.68
N LEU A 451 1.00 -7.16 21.61
CA LEU A 451 2.24 -7.93 21.70
C LEU A 451 3.39 -7.09 22.24
N VAL A 452 3.53 -5.85 21.76
CA VAL A 452 4.59 -4.94 22.20
C VAL A 452 4.37 -4.44 23.64
N GLU A 453 3.11 -4.23 24.06
CA GLU A 453 2.77 -3.85 25.43
C GLU A 453 3.04 -4.97 26.45
N SER A 454 2.91 -6.23 26.06
CA SER A 454 3.18 -7.39 26.91
C SER A 454 4.59 -7.39 27.50
N ASP A 455 4.78 -8.11 28.59
CA ASP A 455 6.11 -8.31 29.17
C ASP A 455 7.03 -9.11 28.23
N ASP A 456 6.48 -10.08 27.52
CA ASP A 456 7.16 -10.86 26.49
C ASP A 456 6.55 -10.59 25.12
N ASN A 457 7.38 -10.23 24.15
CA ASN A 457 6.98 -10.09 22.75
C ASN A 457 7.42 -11.33 21.96
N PRO A 458 6.48 -12.20 21.51
CA PRO A 458 6.81 -13.43 20.80
C PRO A 458 7.22 -13.21 19.34
N VAL A 459 7.10 -11.99 18.82
CA VAL A 459 7.44 -11.68 17.43
C VAL A 459 8.94 -11.84 17.21
N VAL A 460 9.32 -12.61 16.20
CA VAL A 460 10.69 -12.77 15.73
C VAL A 460 11.06 -11.64 14.76
N SER A 461 10.21 -11.43 13.77
CA SER A 461 10.32 -10.37 12.77
C SER A 461 8.92 -9.94 12.34
N ILE A 462 8.78 -8.69 11.94
CA ILE A 462 7.53 -8.13 11.41
C ILE A 462 7.86 -7.23 10.22
N HIS A 463 7.01 -7.25 9.20
CA HIS A 463 7.14 -6.41 8.02
C HIS A 463 5.75 -5.99 7.52
N ASP A 464 5.65 -4.83 6.90
CA ASP A 464 4.40 -4.40 6.26
C ASP A 464 4.24 -4.98 4.85
N HIS A 465 3.01 -5.02 4.36
CA HIS A 465 2.72 -5.28 2.96
C HIS A 465 2.67 -3.93 2.23
N GLY A 466 3.70 -3.66 1.45
CA GLY A 466 3.80 -2.52 0.56
C GLY A 466 3.78 -2.94 -0.91
N SER A 467 4.65 -2.34 -1.71
CA SER A 467 4.87 -2.71 -3.11
C SER A 467 5.16 -4.20 -3.26
N ALA A 468 4.63 -4.82 -4.32
CA ALA A 468 4.67 -6.26 -4.58
C ALA A 468 3.97 -7.16 -3.53
N GLY A 469 3.16 -6.60 -2.64
CA GLY A 469 2.23 -7.35 -1.80
C GLY A 469 2.85 -8.46 -0.95
N HIS A 470 2.27 -9.67 -1.04
CA HIS A 470 2.78 -10.84 -0.32
C HIS A 470 4.21 -11.19 -0.68
N LEU A 471 4.60 -11.02 -1.94
CA LEU A 471 5.93 -11.40 -2.39
C LEU A 471 7.01 -10.62 -1.64
N ASN A 472 6.94 -9.29 -1.66
CA ASN A 472 7.98 -8.49 -1.01
C ASN A 472 7.99 -8.69 0.51
N CYS A 473 6.84 -8.53 1.15
CA CYS A 473 6.74 -8.66 2.60
C CYS A 473 7.23 -10.02 3.11
N LEU A 474 6.73 -11.12 2.52
CA LEU A 474 7.01 -12.45 3.06
C LEU A 474 8.42 -12.93 2.69
N SER A 475 8.96 -12.54 1.53
CA SER A 475 10.33 -12.87 1.17
C SER A 475 11.36 -12.09 2.02
N GLU A 476 11.11 -10.82 2.33
CA GLU A 476 11.97 -10.05 3.24
C GLU A 476 11.96 -10.58 4.67
N LEU A 477 10.80 -11.08 5.15
CA LEU A 477 10.72 -11.74 6.46
C LEU A 477 11.62 -12.97 6.59
N VAL A 478 11.85 -13.70 5.48
CA VAL A 478 12.58 -14.97 5.45
C VAL A 478 13.90 -14.88 4.68
N GLU A 479 14.37 -13.68 4.33
CA GLU A 479 15.55 -13.45 3.48
C GLU A 479 16.78 -14.22 3.97
N ASP A 480 17.00 -14.29 5.28
CA ASP A 480 18.14 -14.99 5.87
C ASP A 480 17.95 -16.51 6.01
N CYS A 481 16.77 -17.02 5.77
CA CYS A 481 16.41 -18.41 6.10
C CYS A 481 15.77 -19.19 4.95
N GLY A 482 15.05 -18.52 4.06
CA GLY A 482 14.14 -19.13 3.10
C GLY A 482 12.79 -19.50 3.71
N GLY A 483 11.80 -19.75 2.85
CA GLY A 483 10.44 -20.06 3.29
C GLY A 483 9.54 -20.60 2.20
N GLU A 484 8.53 -21.37 2.59
CA GLU A 484 7.47 -21.87 1.70
C GLU A 484 6.12 -21.35 2.17
N ILE A 485 5.37 -20.74 1.24
CA ILE A 485 4.04 -20.16 1.47
C ILE A 485 2.98 -21.03 0.80
N ASP A 486 1.99 -21.45 1.55
CA ASP A 486 0.81 -22.18 1.08
C ASP A 486 -0.24 -21.18 0.61
N MET A 487 -0.45 -21.12 -0.71
CA MET A 487 -1.38 -20.16 -1.33
C MET A 487 -2.84 -20.37 -0.93
N ALA A 488 -3.23 -21.60 -0.61
CA ALA A 488 -4.59 -21.88 -0.16
C ALA A 488 -4.92 -21.26 1.20
N LYS A 489 -3.89 -20.87 1.97
CA LYS A 489 -4.06 -20.20 3.27
C LYS A 489 -3.97 -18.69 3.21
N LEU A 490 -3.68 -18.11 2.04
CA LEU A 490 -3.67 -16.67 1.87
C LEU A 490 -5.09 -16.09 1.88
N PRO A 491 -5.27 -14.88 2.43
CA PRO A 491 -6.58 -14.20 2.40
C PRO A 491 -6.92 -13.74 0.98
N ILE A 492 -7.92 -14.35 0.36
CA ILE A 492 -8.36 -14.05 -1.00
C ILE A 492 -9.81 -13.58 -0.97
N GLY A 493 -10.04 -12.31 -1.26
CA GLY A 493 -11.37 -11.70 -1.37
C GLY A 493 -11.96 -11.84 -2.78
N ASP A 494 -11.15 -11.65 -3.81
CA ASP A 494 -11.52 -11.83 -5.21
C ASP A 494 -11.00 -13.16 -5.74
N ARG A 495 -11.89 -14.12 -5.93
CA ARG A 495 -11.56 -15.47 -6.41
C ARG A 495 -11.19 -15.54 -7.89
N THR A 496 -11.31 -14.45 -8.62
CA THR A 496 -10.92 -14.36 -10.03
C THR A 496 -9.45 -13.98 -10.24
N LEU A 497 -8.72 -13.74 -9.15
CA LEU A 497 -7.30 -13.41 -9.19
C LEU A 497 -6.46 -14.60 -9.64
N SER A 498 -5.56 -14.36 -10.60
CA SER A 498 -4.51 -15.31 -10.97
C SER A 498 -3.47 -15.44 -9.85
N ALA A 499 -2.62 -16.47 -9.93
CA ALA A 499 -1.53 -16.67 -8.99
C ALA A 499 -0.62 -15.43 -8.93
N LYS A 500 -0.26 -14.85 -10.08
CA LYS A 500 0.51 -13.61 -10.20
C LYS A 500 -0.13 -12.47 -9.40
N GLU A 501 -1.43 -12.26 -9.59
CA GLU A 501 -2.17 -11.19 -8.92
C GLU A 501 -2.28 -11.41 -7.41
N ILE A 502 -2.47 -12.65 -6.94
CA ILE A 502 -2.49 -12.97 -5.52
C ILE A 502 -1.14 -12.69 -4.85
N ILE A 503 -0.05 -13.11 -5.50
CA ILE A 503 1.30 -13.01 -4.95
C ILE A 503 1.77 -11.56 -4.88
N ALA A 504 1.55 -10.78 -5.95
CA ALA A 504 2.14 -9.46 -6.11
C ALA A 504 1.18 -8.29 -5.83
N ASN A 505 -0.04 -8.55 -5.42
CA ASN A 505 -1.05 -7.54 -5.20
C ASN A 505 -0.83 -6.79 -3.88
N GLU A 506 -0.81 -5.47 -3.95
CA GLU A 506 -0.63 -4.56 -2.82
C GLU A 506 -1.92 -4.32 -2.01
N SER A 507 -2.90 -5.21 -2.09
CA SER A 507 -4.12 -5.08 -1.29
C SER A 507 -3.81 -4.98 0.19
N GLN A 508 -4.48 -4.17 0.82
CA GLN A 508 -4.20 -3.23 1.87
C GLN A 508 -4.10 -3.80 3.27
N GLU A 509 -3.41 -3.03 4.09
CA GLU A 509 -3.44 -3.01 5.54
C GLU A 509 -3.15 -4.38 6.14
N ARG A 510 -2.12 -5.03 5.58
CA ARG A 510 -1.61 -6.32 6.05
C ARG A 510 -0.21 -6.18 6.62
N MET A 511 0.06 -7.02 7.60
CA MET A 511 1.38 -7.20 8.19
C MET A 511 1.78 -8.67 8.07
N GLY A 512 3.04 -8.90 7.76
CA GLY A 512 3.66 -10.22 7.85
C GLY A 512 4.43 -10.35 9.16
N LEU A 513 4.32 -11.49 9.83
CA LEU A 513 5.04 -11.78 11.08
C LEU A 513 5.71 -13.14 11.02
N LEU A 514 6.86 -13.27 11.64
CA LEU A 514 7.46 -14.56 12.02
C LEU A 514 7.23 -14.80 13.51
N ILE A 515 6.70 -15.97 13.84
CA ILE A 515 6.36 -16.36 15.20
C ILE A 515 6.75 -17.83 15.40
N ASP A 516 7.33 -18.14 16.56
CA ASP A 516 7.55 -19.54 16.95
C ASP A 516 6.23 -20.28 17.10
N GLU A 517 6.17 -21.52 16.65
CA GLU A 517 4.95 -22.35 16.65
C GLU A 517 4.29 -22.40 18.04
N GLN A 518 5.07 -22.48 19.10
CA GLN A 518 4.56 -22.52 20.48
C GLN A 518 3.76 -21.28 20.89
N HIS A 519 3.94 -20.14 20.21
CA HIS A 519 3.27 -18.86 20.51
C HIS A 519 2.07 -18.57 19.60
N ILE A 520 1.81 -19.39 18.58
CA ILE A 520 0.74 -19.13 17.60
C ILE A 520 -0.62 -19.01 18.27
N GLU A 521 -0.97 -19.91 19.20
CA GLU A 521 -2.27 -19.86 19.88
C GLU A 521 -2.42 -18.67 20.83
N TYR A 522 -1.32 -18.22 21.44
CA TYR A 522 -1.32 -16.99 22.23
C TYR A 522 -1.64 -15.78 21.35
N VAL A 523 -0.96 -15.64 20.22
CA VAL A 523 -1.17 -14.52 19.28
C VAL A 523 -2.55 -14.59 18.63
N ARG A 524 -3.04 -15.79 18.30
CA ARG A 524 -4.38 -16.01 17.73
C ARG A 524 -5.49 -15.50 18.66
N LYS A 525 -5.41 -15.79 19.96
CA LYS A 525 -6.40 -15.29 20.94
C LYS A 525 -6.45 -13.76 20.98
N ILE A 526 -5.30 -13.10 20.89
CA ILE A 526 -5.24 -11.65 20.83
C ILE A 526 -5.84 -11.13 19.52
N ALA A 527 -5.50 -11.76 18.39
CA ALA A 527 -6.04 -11.42 17.08
C ALA A 527 -7.59 -11.52 17.05
N GLU A 528 -8.14 -12.61 17.61
CA GLU A 528 -9.60 -12.81 17.74
C GLU A 528 -10.26 -11.73 18.60
N ARG A 529 -9.65 -11.36 19.74
CA ARG A 529 -10.12 -10.27 20.57
C ARG A 529 -10.17 -8.93 19.82
N GLU A 530 -9.13 -8.63 19.05
CA GLU A 530 -9.01 -7.38 18.28
C GLU A 530 -9.73 -7.44 16.93
N ARG A 531 -10.33 -8.59 16.60
CA ARG A 531 -10.97 -8.86 15.29
C ARG A 531 -10.01 -8.62 14.14
N ALA A 532 -8.74 -8.88 14.35
CA ALA A 532 -7.70 -8.86 13.33
C ALA A 532 -7.68 -10.21 12.61
N PRO A 533 -7.96 -10.26 11.29
CA PRO A 533 -7.83 -11.51 10.54
C PRO A 533 -6.40 -12.05 10.66
N PHE A 534 -6.28 -13.35 10.95
CA PHE A 534 -5.01 -13.99 11.30
C PHE A 534 -4.84 -15.32 10.56
N TYR A 535 -3.85 -15.40 9.71
CA TYR A 535 -3.61 -16.53 8.83
C TYR A 535 -2.19 -17.07 9.00
N VAL A 536 -2.03 -18.35 9.35
CA VAL A 536 -0.74 -19.03 9.34
C VAL A 536 -0.54 -19.60 7.92
N VAL A 537 0.25 -18.90 7.11
CA VAL A 537 0.32 -19.13 5.67
C VAL A 537 1.54 -19.94 5.22
N GLY A 538 2.52 -20.17 6.08
CA GLY A 538 3.73 -20.90 5.71
C GLY A 538 4.70 -21.06 6.86
N GLU A 539 5.91 -21.47 6.52
CA GLU A 539 7.00 -21.63 7.49
C GLU A 539 8.38 -21.36 6.85
N THR A 540 9.34 -21.07 7.70
CA THR A 540 10.73 -20.91 7.30
C THR A 540 11.39 -22.29 7.07
N THR A 541 12.14 -22.42 5.98
CA THR A 541 12.70 -23.72 5.50
C THR A 541 14.16 -23.94 5.88
N GLY A 542 14.94 -22.88 6.05
CA GLY A 542 16.36 -22.95 6.39
C GLY A 542 17.28 -23.30 5.23
N ASP A 543 16.82 -23.19 3.99
CA ASP A 543 17.55 -23.55 2.77
C ASP A 543 17.85 -22.36 1.83
N ALA A 544 17.50 -21.14 2.27
CA ALA A 544 17.63 -19.90 1.49
C ALA A 544 16.88 -19.94 0.16
N HIS A 545 15.79 -20.72 0.09
CA HIS A 545 14.89 -20.81 -1.06
C HIS A 545 13.52 -20.23 -0.69
N PHE A 546 12.85 -19.55 -1.62
CA PHE A 546 11.54 -18.97 -1.38
C PHE A 546 10.53 -19.41 -2.42
N SER A 547 9.38 -19.92 -1.98
CA SER A 547 8.35 -20.38 -2.88
C SER A 547 6.92 -20.10 -2.40
N PHE A 548 6.02 -19.92 -3.39
CA PHE A 548 4.58 -20.01 -3.21
C PHE A 548 4.10 -21.33 -3.81
N LYS A 549 3.31 -22.08 -3.06
CA LYS A 549 2.85 -23.42 -3.43
C LYS A 549 1.32 -23.46 -3.46
N GLN A 550 0.76 -24.05 -4.52
CA GLN A 550 -0.68 -24.36 -4.66
C GLN A 550 -1.02 -25.76 -4.15
N ASP A 551 -2.32 -26.06 -4.01
CA ASP A 551 -2.83 -27.36 -3.51
C ASP A 551 -2.41 -28.56 -4.35
N ASP A 552 -2.14 -28.36 -5.64
CA ASP A 552 -1.67 -29.39 -6.57
C ASP A 552 -0.15 -29.55 -6.64
N ASP A 553 0.56 -28.99 -5.65
CA ASP A 553 2.02 -28.89 -5.58
C ASP A 553 2.68 -28.01 -6.67
N THR A 554 1.90 -27.35 -7.52
CA THR A 554 2.43 -26.36 -8.48
C THR A 554 2.99 -25.16 -7.75
N LYS A 555 4.15 -24.68 -8.19
CA LYS A 555 4.81 -23.50 -7.64
C LYS A 555 4.82 -22.36 -8.67
N PRO A 556 3.90 -21.41 -8.58
CA PRO A 556 3.89 -20.25 -9.46
C PRO A 556 5.08 -19.31 -9.24
N PHE A 557 5.71 -19.38 -8.06
CA PHE A 557 6.94 -18.68 -7.72
C PHE A 557 7.87 -19.62 -6.96
N ASP A 558 9.11 -19.80 -7.44
CA ASP A 558 10.05 -20.81 -6.93
C ASP A 558 11.50 -20.43 -7.28
N LEU A 559 12.12 -19.55 -6.47
CA LEU A 559 13.44 -18.99 -6.70
C LEU A 559 14.31 -19.00 -5.44
N ASP A 560 15.63 -19.09 -5.64
CA ASP A 560 16.57 -18.83 -4.55
C ASP A 560 16.52 -17.36 -4.12
N VAL A 561 16.63 -17.11 -2.82
CA VAL A 561 16.67 -15.76 -2.25
C VAL A 561 17.79 -14.92 -2.90
N ALA A 562 18.93 -15.55 -3.21
CA ALA A 562 20.04 -14.90 -3.91
C ALA A 562 19.69 -14.48 -5.36
N GLN A 563 18.82 -15.21 -6.04
CA GLN A 563 18.32 -14.84 -7.37
C GLN A 563 17.35 -13.65 -7.31
N MET A 564 16.61 -13.54 -6.22
CA MET A 564 15.67 -12.44 -6.01
C MET A 564 16.38 -11.14 -5.61
N PHE A 565 17.31 -11.19 -4.66
CA PHE A 565 17.86 -10.02 -3.96
C PHE A 565 19.36 -9.81 -4.11
N GLY A 566 20.13 -10.87 -4.38
CA GLY A 566 21.58 -10.85 -4.21
C GLY A 566 22.38 -10.32 -5.39
N HIS A 567 21.90 -10.43 -6.63
CA HIS A 567 22.74 -10.29 -7.82
C HIS A 567 22.07 -9.49 -8.95
N SER A 568 21.04 -8.72 -8.67
CA SER A 568 20.44 -7.86 -9.71
C SER A 568 21.49 -6.84 -10.23
N PRO A 569 21.52 -6.54 -11.53
CA PRO A 569 22.48 -5.63 -12.13
C PRO A 569 22.44 -4.24 -11.50
N LYS A 570 23.61 -3.64 -11.29
CA LYS A 570 23.71 -2.26 -10.81
C LYS A 570 23.37 -1.29 -11.93
N THR A 571 22.60 -0.26 -11.60
CA THR A 571 22.34 0.87 -12.51
C THR A 571 23.61 1.72 -12.66
N ILE A 572 24.00 2.01 -13.91
CA ILE A 572 25.13 2.87 -14.21
C ILE A 572 24.61 4.18 -14.80
N MET A 573 24.81 5.26 -14.05
CA MET A 573 24.41 6.62 -14.44
C MET A 573 25.60 7.34 -15.05
N LYS A 574 25.52 7.69 -16.35
CA LYS A 574 26.55 8.45 -17.04
C LYS A 574 26.12 9.89 -17.25
N ASP A 575 26.93 10.84 -16.83
CA ASP A 575 26.66 12.27 -16.97
C ASP A 575 27.94 13.04 -17.30
N THR A 576 27.77 14.28 -17.71
CA THR A 576 28.87 15.23 -18.00
C THR A 576 28.62 16.53 -17.24
N THR A 577 29.69 17.11 -16.73
CA THR A 577 29.62 18.40 -16.05
C THR A 577 29.26 19.51 -17.06
N VAL A 578 28.22 20.27 -16.76
CA VAL A 578 27.84 21.45 -17.52
C VAL A 578 28.26 22.69 -16.73
N GLU A 579 29.24 23.43 -17.27
CA GLU A 579 29.58 24.74 -16.70
C GLU A 579 28.42 25.71 -16.91
N ARG A 580 27.87 26.22 -15.82
CA ARG A 580 26.84 27.26 -15.82
C ARG A 580 27.43 28.53 -15.28
N THR A 581 27.33 29.61 -16.03
CA THR A 581 27.57 30.96 -15.53
C THR A 581 26.27 31.48 -14.92
N PHE A 582 26.31 31.75 -13.63
CA PHE A 582 25.19 32.42 -12.96
C PHE A 582 25.43 33.92 -13.00
N GLU A 583 24.40 34.69 -13.33
CA GLU A 583 24.43 36.12 -13.14
C GLU A 583 24.57 36.46 -11.65
N ASN A 584 25.36 37.45 -11.31
CA ASN A 584 25.41 37.95 -9.94
C ASN A 584 24.01 38.42 -9.53
N ILE A 585 23.55 37.96 -8.37
CA ILE A 585 22.30 38.44 -7.81
C ILE A 585 22.53 39.89 -7.40
N ASP A 586 22.11 40.81 -8.26
CA ASP A 586 22.07 42.26 -7.97
C ASP A 586 20.60 42.63 -7.72
N TYR A 587 20.24 42.77 -6.47
CA TYR A 587 18.92 43.28 -6.11
C TYR A 587 19.05 44.51 -5.22
N ASP A 588 18.51 45.58 -5.68
CA ASP A 588 18.31 46.78 -4.86
C ASP A 588 17.05 46.58 -4.00
N CYS A 589 17.27 46.13 -2.75
CA CYS A 589 16.18 45.91 -1.81
C CYS A 589 15.70 47.25 -1.27
N GLN A 590 14.95 48.00 -2.08
CA GLN A 590 14.14 49.08 -1.55
C GLN A 590 12.93 48.51 -0.85
N LEU A 591 12.99 48.40 0.47
CA LEU A 591 11.82 48.24 1.30
C LEU A 591 10.92 49.47 1.11
N SER A 592 10.12 49.46 0.03
CA SER A 592 9.01 50.40 -0.05
C SER A 592 7.96 49.93 0.94
N THR A 593 7.72 50.75 1.93
CA THR A 593 6.62 50.68 2.89
C THR A 593 5.27 50.39 2.23
#